data_5e31117b61cb56ed9e6e0fb6c7782135
#
_entry.id   5e31117b61cb56ed9e6e0fb6c7782135
#
_cell.length_a   1.000
_cell.length_b   1.000
_cell.length_c   1.000
_cell.angle_alpha   90.00
_cell.angle_beta   90.00
_cell.angle_gamma   90.00
#
_symmetry.space_group_name_H-M   'P 1'
#
loop_
_entity.id
_entity.type
_entity.pdbx_description
1 polymer ?
#
loop_
_entity_poly.entity_id
_entity_poly.type
_entity_poly.pdbx_seq_one_letter_code
_entity_poly.pdbx_strand_id
1 'polypeptide(L)'
;MPLYKTIECNETTKLLIWEITESFEELLSKVVLKEKTQKRLNGMKSQLHQRAFLSVRMLIQEMGFTDHDLHYDEFGKPYFDCHNYISITHSYHFAAIIISHETVGIDMELQREKILRIADKFVDTEFNYLNQDVLEEYIKKLTVIWGAKEAIFKIRNEKGISFKDHIQVEDFSLTESRTYASLHFDNLVKDFDVHYKEIKSDNFDDTFTLVYAFENS
;
A
#
# COMPACT_ATOMS: atom_id res chain seq x y z
N MET A 1 17.44 -7.17 -12.55
CA MET A 1 17.40 -6.18 -11.44
C MET A 1 15.98 -6.20 -10.90
N PRO A 2 15.78 -6.34 -9.62
CA PRO A 2 14.44 -6.57 -9.05
C PRO A 2 13.59 -5.32 -8.82
N LEU A 3 14.06 -4.10 -9.17
CA LEU A 3 13.16 -2.97 -9.35
C LEU A 3 12.21 -3.30 -10.51
N TYR A 4 11.00 -3.70 -10.15
CA TYR A 4 10.00 -4.15 -11.11
C TYR A 4 9.47 -2.99 -11.94
N LYS A 5 9.12 -1.88 -11.27
CA LYS A 5 8.52 -0.74 -11.95
C LYS A 5 8.68 0.55 -11.18
N THR A 6 8.87 1.65 -11.93
CA THR A 6 8.69 3.03 -11.44
C THR A 6 7.50 3.64 -12.16
N ILE A 7 6.62 4.31 -11.39
CA ILE A 7 5.44 5.03 -11.89
C ILE A 7 5.58 6.48 -11.45
N GLU A 8 5.66 7.41 -12.39
CA GLU A 8 5.55 8.83 -12.14
C GLU A 8 4.06 9.17 -12.06
N CYS A 9 3.53 9.35 -10.85
CA CYS A 9 2.10 9.63 -10.64
C CYS A 9 1.75 11.08 -11.03
N ASN A 10 2.64 12.01 -10.69
CA ASN A 10 2.62 13.41 -11.09
C ASN A 10 4.05 14.00 -10.97
N GLU A 11 4.22 15.32 -11.14
CA GLU A 11 5.54 15.99 -11.10
C GLU A 11 6.29 15.83 -9.76
N THR A 12 5.56 15.62 -8.67
CA THR A 12 6.12 15.56 -7.31
C THR A 12 5.95 14.20 -6.63
N THR A 13 5.35 13.22 -7.34
CA THR A 13 5.01 11.91 -6.76
C THR A 13 5.54 10.76 -7.59
N LYS A 14 6.36 9.93 -6.95
CA LYS A 14 6.91 8.70 -7.52
C LYS A 14 6.50 7.48 -6.71
N LEU A 15 6.14 6.42 -7.41
CA LEU A 15 5.82 5.12 -6.86
C LEU A 15 6.79 4.08 -7.44
N LEU A 16 7.43 3.32 -6.57
CA LEU A 16 8.37 2.27 -6.92
C LEU A 16 7.88 0.94 -6.43
N ILE A 17 8.01 -0.09 -7.27
CA ILE A 17 7.60 -1.47 -6.99
C ILE A 17 8.82 -2.37 -7.13
N TRP A 18 9.01 -3.25 -6.15
CA TRP A 18 10.05 -4.27 -6.11
C TRP A 18 9.42 -5.66 -6.15
N GLU A 19 9.80 -6.49 -7.11
CA GLU A 19 9.46 -7.90 -7.08
C GLU A 19 10.54 -8.66 -6.33
N ILE A 20 10.17 -9.34 -5.26
CA ILE A 20 11.09 -9.95 -4.29
C ILE A 20 11.50 -11.33 -4.78
N THR A 21 12.53 -11.41 -5.59
CA THR A 21 13.09 -12.66 -6.12
C THR A 21 14.35 -13.09 -5.38
N GLU A 22 15.05 -12.16 -4.71
CA GLU A 22 16.30 -12.43 -4.02
C GLU A 22 16.12 -13.20 -2.71
N SER A 23 17.17 -13.88 -2.29
CA SER A 23 17.30 -14.46 -0.96
C SER A 23 17.44 -13.39 0.12
N PHE A 24 17.25 -13.79 1.37
CA PHE A 24 17.48 -12.92 2.52
C PHE A 24 18.92 -12.39 2.58
N GLU A 25 19.88 -13.26 2.34
CA GLU A 25 21.32 -12.96 2.39
C GLU A 25 21.71 -11.96 1.30
N GLU A 26 21.17 -12.12 0.09
CA GLU A 26 21.42 -11.20 -1.01
C GLU A 26 20.88 -9.81 -0.72
N LEU A 27 19.65 -9.70 -0.20
CA LEU A 27 19.07 -8.41 0.17
C LEU A 27 19.83 -7.77 1.33
N LEU A 28 20.16 -8.56 2.37
CA LEU A 28 20.89 -8.06 3.55
C LEU A 28 22.28 -7.51 3.18
N SER A 29 22.94 -8.14 2.22
CA SER A 29 24.28 -7.71 1.78
C SER A 29 24.29 -6.35 1.07
N LYS A 30 23.13 -5.87 0.59
CA LYS A 30 22.98 -4.64 -0.21
C LYS A 30 22.48 -3.44 0.60
N VAL A 31 22.13 -3.63 1.87
CA VAL A 31 21.55 -2.57 2.70
C VAL A 31 22.41 -2.30 3.93
N VAL A 32 22.49 -1.04 4.33
CA VAL A 32 23.09 -0.64 5.59
C VAL A 32 21.97 -0.23 6.55
N LEU A 33 21.80 -1.01 7.61
CA LEU A 33 20.71 -0.82 8.57
C LEU A 33 21.23 -0.11 9.83
N LYS A 34 20.44 0.83 10.35
CA LYS A 34 20.66 1.38 11.69
C LYS A 34 20.35 0.32 12.77
N GLU A 35 20.94 0.44 13.94
CA GLU A 35 20.86 -0.55 15.02
C GLU A 35 19.42 -0.94 15.38
N LYS A 36 18.52 0.05 15.49
CA LYS A 36 17.08 -0.18 15.77
C LYS A 36 16.42 -1.04 14.71
N THR A 37 16.73 -0.79 13.44
CA THR A 37 16.20 -1.52 12.29
C THR A 37 16.74 -2.95 12.25
N GLN A 38 18.03 -3.13 12.52
CA GLN A 38 18.65 -4.46 12.61
C GLN A 38 18.02 -5.30 13.74
N LYS A 39 17.76 -4.71 14.92
CA LYS A 39 17.06 -5.40 16.02
C LYS A 39 15.65 -5.82 15.62
N ARG A 40 14.91 -4.94 14.91
CA ARG A 40 13.57 -5.26 14.40
C ARG A 40 13.61 -6.41 13.40
N LEU A 41 14.54 -6.38 12.44
CA LEU A 41 14.74 -7.45 11.45
C LEU A 41 15.03 -8.79 12.12
N ASN A 42 15.95 -8.81 13.08
CA ASN A 42 16.32 -10.02 13.83
C ASN A 42 15.15 -10.61 14.65
N GLY A 43 14.19 -9.78 15.04
CA GLY A 43 12.97 -10.21 15.76
C GLY A 43 11.89 -10.80 14.85
N MET A 44 11.99 -10.67 13.52
CA MET A 44 11.01 -11.21 12.58
C MET A 44 11.19 -12.71 12.41
N LYS A 45 10.09 -13.48 12.57
CA LYS A 45 10.11 -14.96 12.46
C LYS A 45 9.95 -15.48 11.02
N SER A 46 9.35 -14.70 10.15
CA SER A 46 9.03 -15.10 8.77
C SER A 46 10.08 -14.56 7.80
N GLN A 47 10.73 -15.44 7.05
CA GLN A 47 11.66 -15.05 5.99
C GLN A 47 10.97 -14.21 4.91
N LEU A 48 9.70 -14.49 4.60
CA LEU A 48 8.91 -13.67 3.67
C LEU A 48 8.84 -12.21 4.14
N HIS A 49 8.52 -12.01 5.44
CA HIS A 49 8.46 -10.65 6.01
C HIS A 49 9.85 -10.00 6.10
N GLN A 50 10.90 -10.75 6.41
CA GLN A 50 12.27 -10.24 6.42
C GLN A 50 12.71 -9.77 5.02
N ARG A 51 12.43 -10.54 3.98
CA ARG A 51 12.74 -10.18 2.59
C ARG A 51 11.95 -8.95 2.15
N ALA A 52 10.65 -8.89 2.42
CA ALA A 52 9.82 -7.72 2.14
C ALA A 52 10.33 -6.47 2.88
N PHE A 53 10.71 -6.63 4.14
CA PHE A 53 11.28 -5.53 4.93
C PHE A 53 12.60 -4.99 4.35
N LEU A 54 13.49 -5.86 3.88
CA LEU A 54 14.74 -5.48 3.22
C LEU A 54 14.49 -4.85 1.84
N SER A 55 13.53 -5.39 1.08
CA SER A 55 13.17 -4.85 -0.24
C SER A 55 12.64 -3.41 -0.16
N VAL A 56 11.93 -3.04 0.92
CA VAL A 56 11.57 -1.65 1.18
C VAL A 56 12.82 -0.76 1.31
N ARG A 57 13.91 -1.26 1.94
CA ARG A 57 15.18 -0.49 2.03
C ARG A 57 15.85 -0.34 0.69
N MET A 58 15.77 -1.36 -0.15
CA MET A 58 16.23 -1.25 -1.54
C MET A 58 15.47 -0.15 -2.29
N LEU A 59 14.13 -0.13 -2.17
CA LEU A 59 13.31 0.92 -2.80
C LEU A 59 13.66 2.33 -2.31
N ILE A 60 13.95 2.48 -1.01
CA ILE A 60 14.38 3.75 -0.42
C ILE A 60 15.74 4.19 -0.99
N GLN A 61 16.67 3.24 -1.17
CA GLN A 61 17.98 3.51 -1.80
C GLN A 61 17.85 3.94 -3.27
N GLU A 62 16.92 3.35 -4.03
CA GLU A 62 16.62 3.79 -5.41
C GLU A 62 16.12 5.25 -5.49
N MET A 63 15.55 5.76 -4.40
CA MET A 63 15.12 7.16 -4.27
C MET A 63 16.22 8.08 -3.70
N GLY A 64 17.43 7.56 -3.47
CA GLY A 64 18.57 8.33 -2.94
C GLY A 64 18.56 8.52 -1.42
N PHE A 65 17.67 7.84 -0.70
CA PHE A 65 17.62 7.82 0.76
C PHE A 65 18.26 6.56 1.32
N THR A 66 18.48 6.54 2.62
CA THR A 66 19.03 5.41 3.37
C THR A 66 18.09 4.99 4.49
N ASP A 67 18.33 3.84 5.15
CA ASP A 67 17.59 3.46 6.35
C ASP A 67 17.76 4.46 7.49
N HIS A 68 18.84 5.27 7.49
CA HIS A 68 19.05 6.32 8.49
C HIS A 68 18.10 7.51 8.30
N ASP A 69 17.65 7.78 7.10
CA ASP A 69 16.73 8.88 6.78
C ASP A 69 15.27 8.50 7.06
N LEU A 70 14.94 7.18 7.08
CA LEU A 70 13.60 6.69 7.35
C LEU A 70 13.33 6.61 8.84
N HIS A 71 12.34 7.35 9.30
CA HIS A 71 11.85 7.36 10.67
C HIS A 71 10.42 6.79 10.76
N TYR A 72 9.98 6.51 11.98
CA TYR A 72 8.62 6.08 12.28
C TYR A 72 8.14 6.84 13.52
N ASP A 73 6.93 7.38 13.44
CA ASP A 73 6.27 8.02 14.57
C ASP A 73 5.84 7.00 15.64
N GLU A 74 5.20 7.48 16.70
CA GLU A 74 4.69 6.65 17.81
C GLU A 74 3.61 5.65 17.39
N PHE A 75 2.92 5.91 16.27
CA PHE A 75 1.87 5.05 15.69
C PHE A 75 2.41 4.11 14.60
N GLY A 76 3.69 4.22 14.25
CA GLY A 76 4.35 3.39 13.24
C GLY A 76 4.25 3.91 11.81
N LYS A 77 3.77 5.14 11.60
CA LYS A 77 3.73 5.79 10.29
C LYS A 77 5.14 6.19 9.88
N PRO A 78 5.59 5.82 8.64
CA PRO A 78 6.90 6.20 8.15
C PRO A 78 6.95 7.67 7.77
N TYR A 79 8.10 8.31 7.99
CA TYR A 79 8.36 9.69 7.55
C TYR A 79 9.86 9.94 7.31
N PHE A 80 10.17 11.00 6.58
CA PHE A 80 11.51 11.57 6.41
C PHE A 80 11.56 12.94 7.11
N ASP A 81 12.75 13.37 7.53
CA ASP A 81 12.96 14.72 8.09
C ASP A 81 12.99 15.82 7.03
N CYS A 82 12.42 15.58 5.87
CA CYS A 82 12.26 16.53 4.77
C CYS A 82 10.77 16.67 4.39
N HIS A 83 10.46 17.59 3.48
CA HIS A 83 9.07 17.86 3.04
C HIS A 83 8.45 16.76 2.17
N ASN A 84 8.94 15.53 2.24
CA ASN A 84 8.42 14.41 1.50
C ASN A 84 7.58 13.50 2.41
N TYR A 85 6.35 13.22 1.98
CA TYR A 85 5.54 12.15 2.55
C TYR A 85 5.98 10.81 1.95
N ILE A 86 5.95 9.77 2.76
CA ILE A 86 6.19 8.39 2.32
C ILE A 86 5.08 7.48 2.83
N SER A 87 4.64 6.56 1.98
CA SER A 87 3.82 5.43 2.40
C SER A 87 4.42 4.14 1.85
N ILE A 88 4.26 3.05 2.61
CA ILE A 88 4.94 1.77 2.39
C ILE A 88 3.90 0.66 2.42
N THR A 89 4.04 -0.29 1.50
CA THR A 89 3.27 -1.53 1.51
C THR A 89 4.10 -2.72 1.07
N HIS A 90 3.68 -3.91 1.44
CA HIS A 90 4.21 -5.17 0.91
C HIS A 90 3.16 -6.27 1.00
N SER A 91 3.11 -7.12 -0.01
CA SER A 91 2.24 -8.30 -0.07
C SER A 91 2.97 -9.41 -0.80
N TYR A 92 3.17 -10.55 -0.15
CA TYR A 92 3.85 -11.75 -0.70
C TYR A 92 5.19 -11.45 -1.39
N HIS A 93 5.18 -11.41 -2.74
CA HIS A 93 6.37 -11.27 -3.58
C HIS A 93 6.64 -9.82 -3.99
N PHE A 94 5.84 -8.86 -3.49
CA PHE A 94 6.03 -7.46 -3.81
C PHE A 94 6.19 -6.59 -2.57
N ALA A 95 7.04 -5.58 -2.73
CA ALA A 95 7.08 -4.40 -1.86
C ALA A 95 6.91 -3.15 -2.72
N ALA A 96 6.28 -2.12 -2.19
CA ALA A 96 6.16 -0.85 -2.88
C ALA A 96 6.26 0.31 -1.90
N ILE A 97 6.77 1.44 -2.40
CA ILE A 97 6.76 2.73 -1.72
C ILE A 97 6.18 3.78 -2.65
N ILE A 98 5.54 4.78 -2.07
CA ILE A 98 5.20 6.02 -2.75
C ILE A 98 5.80 7.18 -1.97
N ILE A 99 6.44 8.11 -2.69
CA ILE A 99 7.02 9.32 -2.11
C ILE A 99 6.42 10.52 -2.84
N SER A 100 5.96 11.51 -2.09
CA SER A 100 5.23 12.67 -2.61
C SER A 100 5.49 13.93 -1.79
N HIS A 101 5.28 15.10 -2.41
CA HIS A 101 5.15 16.37 -1.68
C HIS A 101 3.74 16.58 -1.11
N GLU A 102 2.79 15.74 -1.48
CA GLU A 102 1.41 15.75 -1.01
C GLU A 102 1.14 14.57 -0.09
N THR A 103 0.13 14.69 0.78
CA THR A 103 -0.27 13.59 1.67
C THR A 103 -0.78 12.41 0.86
N VAL A 104 -0.13 11.26 1.00
CA VAL A 104 -0.37 10.08 0.16
C VAL A 104 -0.31 8.79 0.97
N GLY A 105 -1.11 7.81 0.54
CA GLY A 105 -1.08 6.45 1.07
C GLY A 105 -1.02 5.41 -0.05
N ILE A 106 -0.46 4.26 0.25
CA ILE A 106 -0.35 3.13 -0.71
C ILE A 106 -0.71 1.82 -0.04
N ASP A 107 -1.38 0.97 -0.79
CA ASP A 107 -1.57 -0.44 -0.43
C ASP A 107 -1.39 -1.36 -1.63
N MET A 108 -1.05 -2.62 -1.38
CA MET A 108 -0.92 -3.67 -2.39
C MET A 108 -1.41 -4.98 -1.81
N GLU A 109 -2.35 -5.62 -2.53
CA GLU A 109 -2.96 -6.85 -2.07
C GLU A 109 -3.03 -7.92 -3.16
N LEU A 110 -2.75 -9.17 -2.78
CA LEU A 110 -2.95 -10.32 -3.65
C LEU A 110 -4.45 -10.55 -3.90
N GLN A 111 -4.85 -10.61 -5.18
CA GLN A 111 -6.22 -10.95 -5.56
C GLN A 111 -6.51 -12.43 -5.22
N ARG A 112 -7.43 -12.70 -4.31
CA ARG A 112 -7.78 -14.06 -3.89
C ARG A 112 -9.13 -14.12 -3.21
N GLU A 113 -9.79 -15.27 -3.30
CA GLU A 113 -11.13 -15.52 -2.72
C GLU A 113 -11.22 -15.30 -1.20
N LYS A 114 -10.07 -15.28 -0.50
CA LYS A 114 -10.07 -15.02 0.95
C LYS A 114 -10.69 -13.66 1.31
N ILE A 115 -10.66 -12.68 0.40
CA ILE A 115 -11.27 -11.35 0.61
C ILE A 115 -12.78 -11.46 0.88
N LEU A 116 -13.46 -12.42 0.26
CA LEU A 116 -14.90 -12.67 0.42
C LEU A 116 -15.28 -12.93 1.88
N ARG A 117 -14.39 -13.60 2.64
CA ARG A 117 -14.65 -13.98 4.04
C ARG A 117 -14.63 -12.81 5.01
N ILE A 118 -14.06 -11.69 4.58
CA ILE A 118 -13.90 -10.51 5.43
C ILE A 118 -14.63 -9.29 4.87
N ALA A 119 -15.31 -9.41 3.73
CA ALA A 119 -15.99 -8.30 3.07
C ALA A 119 -16.93 -7.54 4.02
N ASP A 120 -17.75 -8.24 4.80
CA ASP A 120 -18.68 -7.67 5.77
C ASP A 120 -18.01 -6.81 6.86
N LYS A 121 -16.68 -6.92 7.02
CA LYS A 121 -15.91 -6.15 8.02
C LYS A 121 -15.46 -4.78 7.53
N PHE A 122 -15.45 -4.57 6.21
CA PHE A 122 -14.96 -3.32 5.62
C PHE A 122 -15.85 -2.73 4.54
N VAL A 123 -16.88 -3.47 4.07
CA VAL A 123 -17.86 -3.02 3.07
C VAL A 123 -19.18 -2.72 3.77
N ASP A 124 -19.82 -1.63 3.39
CA ASP A 124 -21.16 -1.23 3.82
C ASP A 124 -21.99 -0.78 2.62
N THR A 125 -21.99 0.49 2.30
CA THR A 125 -22.74 1.09 1.17
C THR A 125 -22.25 0.60 -0.18
N GLU A 126 -20.99 0.20 -0.29
CA GLU A 126 -20.39 -0.33 -1.51
C GLU A 126 -21.07 -1.63 -2.01
N PHE A 127 -21.76 -2.37 -1.13
CA PHE A 127 -22.55 -3.53 -1.56
C PHE A 127 -23.65 -3.16 -2.57
N ASN A 128 -24.11 -1.92 -2.60
CA ASN A 128 -25.17 -1.46 -3.52
C ASN A 128 -24.73 -1.50 -5.00
N TYR A 129 -23.43 -1.44 -5.29
CA TYR A 129 -22.90 -1.45 -6.66
C TYR A 129 -22.06 -2.70 -6.98
N LEU A 130 -21.82 -3.58 -6.02
CA LEU A 130 -21.06 -4.80 -6.22
C LEU A 130 -21.94 -5.92 -6.77
N ASN A 131 -21.50 -6.54 -7.87
CA ASN A 131 -22.19 -7.68 -8.48
C ASN A 131 -21.54 -9.00 -8.05
N GLN A 132 -22.23 -9.77 -7.20
CA GLN A 132 -21.74 -11.06 -6.71
C GLN A 132 -21.84 -12.20 -7.75
N ASP A 133 -22.64 -12.03 -8.80
CA ASP A 133 -22.84 -13.06 -9.83
C ASP A 133 -21.59 -13.22 -10.73
N VAL A 134 -20.73 -12.20 -10.77
CA VAL A 134 -19.45 -12.22 -11.54
C VAL A 134 -18.28 -12.29 -10.55
N LEU A 135 -17.98 -13.49 -10.07
CA LEU A 135 -17.06 -13.74 -8.96
C LEU A 135 -15.67 -13.09 -9.16
N GLU A 136 -15.09 -13.16 -10.34
CA GLU A 136 -13.78 -12.57 -10.62
C GLU A 136 -13.79 -11.04 -10.47
N GLU A 137 -14.79 -10.38 -11.06
CA GLU A 137 -14.97 -8.93 -10.94
C GLU A 137 -15.25 -8.53 -9.48
N TYR A 138 -16.07 -9.31 -8.79
CA TYR A 138 -16.40 -9.09 -7.39
C TYR A 138 -15.15 -9.13 -6.49
N ILE A 139 -14.28 -10.14 -6.67
CA ILE A 139 -13.00 -10.23 -5.94
C ILE A 139 -12.10 -9.02 -6.25
N LYS A 140 -11.99 -8.63 -7.53
CA LYS A 140 -11.19 -7.46 -7.95
C LYS A 140 -11.69 -6.18 -7.32
N LYS A 141 -13.00 -5.90 -7.41
CA LYS A 141 -13.61 -4.70 -6.80
C LYS A 141 -13.44 -4.69 -5.28
N LEU A 142 -13.67 -5.80 -4.59
CA LEU A 142 -13.44 -5.90 -3.15
C LEU A 142 -11.96 -5.64 -2.79
N THR A 143 -11.02 -6.11 -3.61
CA THR A 143 -9.58 -5.89 -3.36
C THR A 143 -9.21 -4.42 -3.56
N VAL A 144 -9.80 -3.73 -4.54
CA VAL A 144 -9.63 -2.28 -4.72
C VAL A 144 -10.21 -1.52 -3.51
N ILE A 145 -11.43 -1.86 -3.07
CA ILE A 145 -12.08 -1.20 -1.91
C ILE A 145 -11.23 -1.39 -0.65
N TRP A 146 -10.75 -2.61 -0.39
CA TRP A 146 -9.86 -2.88 0.74
C TRP A 146 -8.59 -2.05 0.67
N GLY A 147 -7.89 -2.08 -0.47
CA GLY A 147 -6.66 -1.30 -0.68
C GLY A 147 -6.87 0.21 -0.56
N ALA A 148 -8.01 0.74 -1.04
CA ALA A 148 -8.36 2.14 -0.88
C ALA A 148 -8.51 2.52 0.60
N LYS A 149 -9.25 1.72 1.37
CA LYS A 149 -9.45 1.95 2.81
C LYS A 149 -8.16 1.83 3.61
N GLU A 150 -7.28 0.87 3.27
CA GLU A 150 -5.93 0.75 3.83
C GLU A 150 -5.04 1.94 3.48
N ALA A 151 -5.04 2.40 2.23
CA ALA A 151 -4.27 3.56 1.81
C ALA A 151 -4.72 4.84 2.55
N ILE A 152 -6.02 5.07 2.65
CA ILE A 152 -6.60 6.19 3.38
C ILE A 152 -6.28 6.10 4.88
N PHE A 153 -6.38 4.91 5.48
CA PHE A 153 -6.00 4.72 6.87
C PHE A 153 -4.51 5.04 7.11
N LYS A 154 -3.61 4.66 6.20
CA LYS A 154 -2.18 5.01 6.28
C LYS A 154 -1.91 6.52 6.17
N ILE A 155 -2.76 7.25 5.45
CA ILE A 155 -2.70 8.71 5.40
C ILE A 155 -3.05 9.30 6.78
N ARG A 156 -4.17 8.91 7.35
CA ARG A 156 -4.73 9.51 8.56
C ARG A 156 -4.14 8.92 9.84
N ASN A 157 -3.98 7.60 9.89
CA ASN A 157 -3.42 6.84 11.02
C ASN A 157 -4.05 7.18 12.38
N GLU A 158 -5.34 7.58 12.40
CA GLU A 158 -6.06 8.01 13.59
C GLU A 158 -6.72 6.81 14.26
N LYS A 159 -6.57 6.73 15.58
CA LYS A 159 -7.15 5.63 16.36
C LYS A 159 -8.68 5.72 16.38
N GLY A 160 -9.34 4.63 16.05
CA GLY A 160 -10.80 4.51 16.09
C GLY A 160 -11.47 4.60 14.73
N ILE A 161 -10.75 4.91 13.66
CA ILE A 161 -11.29 4.83 12.30
C ILE A 161 -11.69 3.38 12.00
N SER A 162 -12.97 3.19 11.65
CA SER A 162 -13.55 1.95 11.12
C SER A 162 -13.59 2.00 9.61
N PHE A 163 -13.07 0.98 8.96
CA PHE A 163 -13.11 0.89 7.50
C PHE A 163 -14.55 0.81 6.97
N LYS A 164 -15.41 0.10 7.69
CA LYS A 164 -16.80 -0.11 7.31
C LYS A 164 -17.63 1.16 7.51
N ASP A 165 -17.50 1.78 8.69
CA ASP A 165 -18.45 2.80 9.12
C ASP A 165 -18.00 4.22 8.69
N HIS A 166 -16.70 4.42 8.50
CA HIS A 166 -16.17 5.77 8.32
C HIS A 166 -15.57 6.05 6.94
N ILE A 167 -15.16 5.01 6.18
CA ILE A 167 -14.56 5.20 4.84
C ILE A 167 -15.50 4.62 3.80
N GLN A 168 -15.93 5.45 2.86
CA GLN A 168 -16.79 5.08 1.74
C GLN A 168 -16.03 5.24 0.43
N VAL A 169 -16.08 4.23 -0.44
CA VAL A 169 -15.50 4.25 -1.79
C VAL A 169 -16.64 4.36 -2.79
N GLU A 170 -16.58 5.34 -3.68
CA GLU A 170 -17.59 5.53 -4.72
C GLU A 170 -17.58 4.38 -5.74
N ASP A 171 -18.71 4.19 -6.46
CA ASP A 171 -18.78 3.21 -7.55
C ASP A 171 -17.74 3.49 -8.62
N PHE A 172 -17.18 2.44 -9.19
CA PHE A 172 -16.14 2.51 -10.20
C PHE A 172 -16.18 1.35 -11.18
N SER A 173 -15.67 1.63 -12.37
CA SER A 173 -15.36 0.61 -13.38
C SER A 173 -13.89 0.19 -13.29
N LEU A 174 -13.60 -1.10 -13.29
CA LEU A 174 -12.22 -1.60 -13.27
C LEU A 174 -11.35 -1.10 -14.44
N THR A 175 -11.97 -0.60 -15.50
CA THR A 175 -11.29 -0.04 -16.67
C THR A 175 -10.82 1.41 -16.49
N GLU A 176 -11.37 2.15 -15.51
CA GLU A 176 -11.06 3.57 -15.28
C GLU A 176 -9.78 3.78 -14.49
N SER A 177 -9.35 2.77 -13.73
CA SER A 177 -8.14 2.82 -12.89
C SER A 177 -8.15 3.94 -11.83
N ARG A 178 -9.32 4.53 -11.57
CA ARG A 178 -9.54 5.66 -10.65
C ARG A 178 -10.94 5.62 -10.06
N THR A 179 -11.05 6.05 -8.80
CA THR A 179 -12.32 6.33 -8.11
C THR A 179 -12.09 7.41 -7.06
N TYR A 180 -13.13 7.74 -6.32
CA TYR A 180 -13.09 8.66 -5.18
C TYR A 180 -13.49 7.95 -3.91
N ALA A 181 -13.06 8.49 -2.78
CA ALA A 181 -13.47 7.99 -1.48
C ALA A 181 -13.62 9.15 -0.50
N SER A 182 -14.44 8.96 0.52
CA SER A 182 -14.61 9.91 1.60
C SER A 182 -14.37 9.24 2.96
N LEU A 183 -13.83 10.01 3.90
CA LEU A 183 -13.69 9.65 5.31
C LEU A 183 -14.55 10.59 6.14
N HIS A 184 -15.45 10.01 6.93
CA HIS A 184 -16.27 10.70 7.91
C HIS A 184 -16.00 10.10 9.29
N PHE A 185 -15.24 10.79 10.12
CA PHE A 185 -14.88 10.34 11.45
C PHE A 185 -14.88 11.51 12.44
N ASP A 186 -15.77 11.47 13.44
CA ASP A 186 -16.02 12.58 14.36
C ASP A 186 -16.32 13.90 13.62
N ASN A 187 -15.49 14.92 13.82
CA ASN A 187 -15.59 16.21 13.11
C ASN A 187 -14.72 16.27 11.85
N LEU A 188 -14.08 15.17 11.49
CA LEU A 188 -13.19 15.06 10.33
C LEU A 188 -13.99 14.60 9.12
N VAL A 189 -14.01 15.40 8.08
CA VAL A 189 -14.54 15.05 6.75
C VAL A 189 -13.44 15.31 5.75
N LYS A 190 -13.04 14.28 4.99
CA LYS A 190 -12.00 14.36 3.98
C LYS A 190 -12.37 13.53 2.76
N ASP A 191 -12.00 14.06 1.59
CA ASP A 191 -12.16 13.41 0.31
C ASP A 191 -10.80 12.97 -0.24
N PHE A 192 -10.80 11.89 -0.99
CA PHE A 192 -9.59 11.26 -1.52
C PHE A 192 -9.76 10.93 -2.99
N ASP A 193 -8.71 11.17 -3.74
CA ASP A 193 -8.54 10.70 -5.10
C ASP A 193 -7.83 9.33 -5.05
N VAL A 194 -8.49 8.29 -5.48
CA VAL A 194 -8.02 6.90 -5.38
C VAL A 194 -7.68 6.36 -6.75
N HIS A 195 -6.45 5.90 -6.90
CA HIS A 195 -5.97 5.26 -8.11
C HIS A 195 -5.65 3.79 -7.84
N TYR A 196 -5.94 2.94 -8.80
CA TYR A 196 -5.64 1.51 -8.68
C TYR A 196 -5.14 0.91 -9.98
N LYS A 197 -4.35 -0.15 -9.85
CA LYS A 197 -3.75 -0.85 -10.98
C LYS A 197 -3.54 -2.31 -10.66
N GLU A 198 -3.78 -3.17 -11.65
CA GLU A 198 -3.40 -4.57 -11.59
C GLU A 198 -1.90 -4.72 -11.85
N ILE A 199 -1.23 -5.49 -11.01
CA ILE A 199 0.19 -5.85 -11.11
C ILE A 199 0.26 -7.38 -11.22
N LYS A 200 0.88 -7.86 -12.29
CA LYS A 200 1.13 -9.29 -12.48
C LYS A 200 2.57 -9.59 -12.15
N SER A 201 2.82 -10.68 -11.47
CA SER A 201 4.18 -11.16 -11.26
C SER A 201 4.74 -11.69 -12.57
N ASP A 202 6.02 -11.41 -12.81
CA ASP A 202 6.75 -12.00 -13.95
C ASP A 202 7.29 -13.40 -13.61
N ASN A 203 7.36 -13.74 -12.32
CA ASN A 203 7.98 -14.97 -11.81
C ASN A 203 6.98 -15.94 -11.14
N PHE A 204 5.76 -15.49 -10.84
CA PHE A 204 4.73 -16.25 -10.14
C PHE A 204 3.38 -16.06 -10.84
N ASP A 205 2.52 -17.06 -10.80
CA ASP A 205 1.16 -16.96 -11.35
C ASP A 205 0.22 -16.24 -10.35
N ASP A 206 0.64 -15.05 -9.95
CA ASP A 206 -0.05 -14.21 -8.97
C ASP A 206 -0.40 -12.85 -9.58
N THR A 207 -1.61 -12.37 -9.28
CA THR A 207 -2.08 -11.03 -9.65
C THR A 207 -2.39 -10.23 -8.40
N PHE A 208 -1.88 -9.00 -8.35
CA PHE A 208 -2.04 -8.07 -7.24
C PHE A 208 -2.84 -6.84 -7.67
N THR A 209 -3.52 -6.24 -6.72
CA THR A 209 -4.10 -4.90 -6.85
C THR A 209 -3.21 -3.92 -6.08
N LEU A 210 -2.64 -2.96 -6.78
CA LEU A 210 -1.96 -1.80 -6.21
C LEU A 210 -2.96 -0.67 -6.12
N VAL A 211 -3.07 -0.04 -4.96
CA VAL A 211 -3.94 1.13 -4.74
C VAL A 211 -3.12 2.23 -4.07
N TYR A 212 -3.29 3.46 -4.52
CA TYR A 212 -2.77 4.63 -3.83
C TYR A 212 -3.80 5.76 -3.82
N ALA A 213 -3.75 6.57 -2.77
CA ALA A 213 -4.71 7.63 -2.54
C ALA A 213 -4.02 8.94 -2.19
N PHE A 214 -4.57 10.05 -2.69
CA PHE A 214 -4.20 11.40 -2.30
C PHE A 214 -5.33 12.01 -1.49
N GLU A 215 -5.00 12.74 -0.42
CA GLU A 215 -5.97 13.54 0.32
C GLU A 215 -6.19 14.85 -0.42
N ASN A 216 -7.45 15.17 -0.73
CA ASN A 216 -7.83 16.43 -1.36
C ASN A 216 -7.73 17.58 -0.35
N SER A 217 -7.29 18.74 -0.84
CA SER A 217 -7.08 19.96 -0.04
C SER A 217 -8.36 20.52 0.55
#